data_df67023fbd7db5d7d5b8af672a83b0d9
#
_entry.id   df67023fbd7db5d7d5b8af672a83b0d9
#
_cell.length_a   1.000
_cell.length_b   1.000
_cell.length_c   1.000
_cell.angle_alpha   90.00
_cell.angle_beta   90.00
_cell.angle_gamma   90.00
#
_symmetry.space_group_name_H-M   'P 1'
#
loop_
_entity.id
_entity.type
_entity.pdbx_description
1 polymer ?
#
loop_
_entity_poly.entity_id
_entity_poly.type
_entity_poly.pdbx_seq_one_letter_code
_entity_poly.pdbx_strand_id
1 'polypeptide(L)'
;IENAQRKVEARNFDMRKQLLEYDDVANDQRKVIYQQRNELLESQDISETITAMRADVLRSLVALYIPSQSVEEQWDIPGLERALAAEYQLQLPVQEWLDKESDLHEENFHQRIAGVAHEYYSGKVDQVGVNIMHQYERAVMLQSLDTHWREHLAALDHLRQGIHLRGYAQKNPKQEYKREAFELFTAMLEEIKTEVTKILLTVQIRSEQQVEAVAETQRPPMNVQYHHAAYEEALGEEEEGGGSQDQHQEKHQPFVRQGGKVGRNDPCPCGSGKKYKQCHGKLS
;
A
#
# COMPACT_ATOMS: atom_id res chain seq x y z
N ILE A 1 2.65 -33.06 -42.29
CA ILE A 1 2.61 -32.98 -40.82
C ILE A 1 3.85 -32.23 -40.33
N GLU A 2 5.07 -32.63 -40.67
CA GLU A 2 6.33 -32.03 -40.20
C GLU A 2 6.42 -30.50 -40.44
N ASN A 3 6.08 -30.05 -41.66
CA ASN A 3 6.08 -28.61 -41.98
C ASN A 3 5.05 -27.80 -41.18
N ALA A 4 3.90 -28.41 -40.85
CA ALA A 4 2.89 -27.77 -40.01
C ALA A 4 3.37 -27.68 -38.56
N GLN A 5 3.97 -28.75 -38.04
CA GLN A 5 4.54 -28.80 -36.72
C GLN A 5 5.66 -27.75 -36.54
N ARG A 6 6.60 -27.68 -37.51
CA ARG A 6 7.69 -26.70 -37.49
C ARG A 6 7.17 -25.24 -37.49
N LYS A 7 6.09 -24.94 -38.20
CA LYS A 7 5.45 -23.61 -38.18
C LYS A 7 4.80 -23.29 -36.83
N VAL A 8 4.16 -24.28 -36.20
CA VAL A 8 3.54 -24.09 -34.87
C VAL A 8 4.63 -23.91 -33.81
N GLU A 9 5.71 -24.67 -33.84
CA GLU A 9 6.85 -24.55 -32.96
C GLU A 9 7.52 -23.17 -33.08
N ALA A 10 7.75 -22.69 -34.30
CA ALA A 10 8.31 -21.37 -34.56
C ALA A 10 7.41 -20.25 -33.96
N ARG A 11 6.09 -20.33 -34.18
CA ARG A 11 5.14 -19.38 -33.62
C ARG A 11 5.13 -19.41 -32.09
N ASN A 12 5.16 -20.59 -31.49
CA ASN A 12 5.22 -20.75 -30.04
C ASN A 12 6.53 -20.20 -29.46
N PHE A 13 7.64 -20.40 -30.17
CA PHE A 13 8.94 -19.82 -29.80
C PHE A 13 8.89 -18.28 -29.81
N ASP A 14 8.36 -17.70 -30.90
CA ASP A 14 8.24 -16.23 -31.00
C ASP A 14 7.35 -15.63 -29.89
N MET A 15 6.22 -16.29 -29.58
CA MET A 15 5.37 -15.86 -28.46
C MET A 15 6.09 -15.92 -27.11
N ARG A 16 6.82 -17.00 -26.83
CA ARG A 16 7.61 -17.12 -25.58
C ARG A 16 8.72 -16.08 -25.52
N LYS A 17 9.41 -15.84 -26.63
CA LYS A 17 10.45 -14.80 -26.70
C LYS A 17 9.88 -13.41 -26.41
N GLN A 18 8.70 -13.10 -26.94
CA GLN A 18 8.04 -11.83 -26.66
C GLN A 18 7.68 -11.69 -25.17
N LEU A 19 7.17 -12.75 -24.53
CA LEU A 19 6.85 -12.75 -23.11
C LEU A 19 8.09 -12.49 -22.26
N LEU A 20 9.20 -13.17 -22.57
CA LEU A 20 10.47 -12.98 -21.87
C LEU A 20 10.98 -11.53 -21.95
N GLU A 21 10.85 -10.88 -23.12
CA GLU A 21 11.27 -9.50 -23.29
C GLU A 21 10.51 -8.50 -22.40
N TYR A 22 9.24 -8.76 -22.06
CA TYR A 22 8.46 -8.00 -21.09
C TYR A 22 8.85 -8.36 -19.65
N ASP A 23 9.05 -9.65 -19.37
CA ASP A 23 9.41 -10.13 -18.04
C ASP A 23 10.83 -9.67 -17.64
N ASP A 24 11.75 -9.49 -18.58
CA ASP A 24 13.09 -8.98 -18.34
C ASP A 24 13.06 -7.58 -17.71
N VAL A 25 12.15 -6.70 -18.15
CA VAL A 25 12.00 -5.34 -17.59
C VAL A 25 11.59 -5.41 -16.11
N ALA A 26 10.56 -6.20 -15.80
CA ALA A 26 10.10 -6.40 -14.43
C ALA A 26 11.18 -7.06 -13.56
N ASN A 27 11.97 -7.97 -14.14
CA ASN A 27 13.04 -8.67 -13.43
C ASN A 27 14.22 -7.74 -13.10
N ASP A 28 14.57 -6.84 -14.00
CA ASP A 28 15.64 -5.86 -13.74
C ASP A 28 15.24 -4.87 -12.66
N GLN A 29 14.01 -4.37 -12.69
CA GLN A 29 13.45 -3.52 -11.62
C GLN A 29 13.39 -4.28 -10.29
N ARG A 30 13.00 -5.56 -10.29
CA ARG A 30 12.99 -6.42 -9.10
C ARG A 30 14.37 -6.53 -8.46
N LYS A 31 15.43 -6.68 -9.25
CA LYS A 31 16.81 -6.74 -8.72
C LYS A 31 17.14 -5.47 -7.94
N VAL A 32 16.79 -4.30 -8.47
CA VAL A 32 17.01 -3.00 -7.79
C VAL A 32 16.25 -2.95 -6.47
N ILE A 33 14.95 -3.27 -6.48
CA ILE A 33 14.11 -3.23 -5.27
C ILE A 33 14.60 -4.22 -4.22
N TYR A 34 14.96 -5.45 -4.62
CA TYR A 34 15.43 -6.45 -3.67
C TYR A 34 16.80 -6.11 -3.09
N GLN A 35 17.68 -5.48 -3.88
CA GLN A 35 18.92 -4.95 -3.37
C GLN A 35 18.67 -3.85 -2.32
N GLN A 36 17.85 -2.85 -2.63
CA GLN A 36 17.49 -1.80 -1.67
C GLN A 36 16.84 -2.37 -0.40
N ARG A 37 15.94 -3.34 -0.56
CA ARG A 37 15.32 -4.02 0.56
C ARG A 37 16.32 -4.75 1.46
N ASN A 38 17.29 -5.44 0.88
CA ASN A 38 18.35 -6.12 1.63
C ASN A 38 19.24 -5.12 2.35
N GLU A 39 19.61 -4.02 1.70
CA GLU A 39 20.38 -2.93 2.32
C GLU A 39 19.64 -2.35 3.55
N LEU A 40 18.32 -2.13 3.44
CA LEU A 40 17.49 -1.69 4.56
C LEU A 40 17.41 -2.71 5.70
N LEU A 41 17.42 -4.02 5.41
CA LEU A 41 17.39 -5.07 6.42
C LEU A 41 18.72 -5.22 7.15
N GLU A 42 19.84 -5.03 6.44
CA GLU A 42 21.19 -5.14 6.97
C GLU A 42 21.62 -3.88 7.75
N SER A 43 21.14 -2.70 7.34
CA SER A 43 21.49 -1.44 7.96
C SER A 43 20.82 -1.28 9.31
N GLN A 44 21.59 -0.85 10.30
CA GLN A 44 21.06 -0.47 11.62
C GLN A 44 20.62 0.99 11.65
N ASP A 45 21.23 1.83 10.83
CA ASP A 45 20.98 3.26 10.72
C ASP A 45 20.80 3.66 9.25
N ILE A 46 19.69 4.32 8.95
CA ILE A 46 19.33 4.87 7.64
C ILE A 46 19.04 6.39 7.71
N SER A 47 19.41 7.05 8.79
CA SER A 47 19.08 8.45 9.05
C SER A 47 19.63 9.41 7.99
N GLU A 48 20.80 9.13 7.42
CA GLU A 48 21.34 9.92 6.30
C GLU A 48 20.44 9.80 5.06
N THR A 49 20.00 8.58 4.74
CA THR A 49 19.10 8.33 3.61
C THR A 49 17.75 9.04 3.83
N ILE A 50 17.18 8.97 5.02
CA ILE A 50 15.95 9.66 5.39
C ILE A 50 16.12 11.19 5.30
N THR A 51 17.26 11.71 5.75
CA THR A 51 17.54 13.15 5.69
C THR A 51 17.65 13.64 4.25
N ALA A 52 18.39 12.93 3.40
CA ALA A 52 18.51 13.24 1.97
C ALA A 52 17.16 13.15 1.26
N MET A 53 16.40 12.10 1.51
CA MET A 53 15.07 11.87 0.96
C MET A 53 14.09 12.99 1.32
N ARG A 54 14.06 13.39 2.59
CA ARG A 54 13.24 14.50 3.08
C ARG A 54 13.61 15.82 2.41
N ALA A 55 14.90 16.11 2.25
CA ALA A 55 15.36 17.30 1.56
C ALA A 55 14.94 17.31 0.09
N ASP A 56 15.04 16.18 -0.61
CA ASP A 56 14.62 16.04 -2.01
C ASP A 56 13.10 16.22 -2.18
N VAL A 57 12.30 15.61 -1.31
CA VAL A 57 10.83 15.74 -1.34
C VAL A 57 10.39 17.18 -1.09
N LEU A 58 10.97 17.83 -0.09
CA LEU A 58 10.65 19.24 0.20
C LEU A 58 11.12 20.17 -0.91
N ARG A 59 12.27 19.89 -1.55
CA ARG A 59 12.74 20.62 -2.73
C ARG A 59 11.75 20.50 -3.87
N SER A 60 11.29 19.28 -4.17
CA SER A 60 10.31 19.04 -5.23
C SER A 60 8.98 19.73 -4.94
N LEU A 61 8.54 19.77 -3.69
CA LEU A 61 7.34 20.49 -3.27
C LEU A 61 7.52 22.01 -3.50
N VAL A 62 8.63 22.58 -3.04
CA VAL A 62 8.89 24.02 -3.23
C VAL A 62 8.93 24.37 -4.71
N ALA A 63 9.60 23.58 -5.55
CA ALA A 63 9.68 23.81 -7.00
C ALA A 63 8.32 23.80 -7.70
N LEU A 64 7.30 23.15 -7.12
CA LEU A 64 5.94 23.17 -7.65
C LEU A 64 5.25 24.53 -7.48
N TYR A 65 5.54 25.25 -6.38
CA TYR A 65 4.94 26.53 -6.03
C TYR A 65 5.85 27.73 -6.37
N ILE A 66 7.15 27.50 -6.40
CA ILE A 66 8.21 28.46 -6.74
C ILE A 66 9.03 27.84 -7.88
N PRO A 67 8.58 27.94 -9.13
CA PRO A 67 9.30 27.39 -10.28
C PRO A 67 10.65 28.06 -10.47
N SER A 68 11.67 27.27 -10.80
CA SER A 68 13.03 27.78 -11.08
C SER A 68 13.01 28.84 -12.18
N GLN A 69 13.76 29.91 -11.95
CA GLN A 69 13.87 31.04 -12.86
C GLN A 69 12.57 31.85 -13.07
N SER A 70 11.57 31.68 -12.20
CA SER A 70 10.36 32.50 -12.20
C SER A 70 10.57 33.79 -11.40
N VAL A 71 9.75 34.79 -11.69
CA VAL A 71 9.72 36.06 -10.95
C VAL A 71 8.81 35.91 -9.72
N GLU A 72 9.04 36.71 -8.68
CA GLU A 72 8.31 36.61 -7.40
C GLU A 72 6.79 36.71 -7.54
N GLU A 73 6.32 37.47 -8.55
CA GLU A 73 4.88 37.63 -8.83
C GLU A 73 4.19 36.34 -9.29
N GLN A 74 4.98 35.34 -9.72
CA GLN A 74 4.49 34.01 -10.14
C GLN A 74 4.51 32.98 -9.01
N TRP A 75 5.04 33.34 -7.84
CA TRP A 75 5.17 32.42 -6.71
C TRP A 75 3.85 32.28 -5.95
N ASP A 76 3.40 31.05 -5.75
CA ASP A 76 2.22 30.76 -4.90
C ASP A 76 2.66 30.44 -3.47
N ILE A 77 3.14 31.45 -2.74
CA ILE A 77 3.59 31.30 -1.35
C ILE A 77 2.46 30.83 -0.43
N PRO A 78 1.21 31.39 -0.51
CA PRO A 78 0.11 30.88 0.30
C PRO A 78 -0.27 29.42 -0.01
N GLY A 79 -0.08 28.97 -1.26
CA GLY A 79 -0.25 27.58 -1.66
C GLY A 79 0.79 26.68 -1.02
N LEU A 80 2.07 27.10 -1.04
CA LEU A 80 3.17 26.39 -0.41
C LEU A 80 2.98 26.24 1.12
N GLU A 81 2.63 27.33 1.82
CA GLU A 81 2.37 27.30 3.28
C GLU A 81 1.25 26.32 3.62
N ARG A 82 0.16 26.34 2.85
CA ARG A 82 -0.96 25.40 3.03
C ARG A 82 -0.55 23.96 2.78
N ALA A 83 0.24 23.68 1.73
CA ALA A 83 0.72 22.36 1.42
C ALA A 83 1.67 21.83 2.52
N LEU A 84 2.63 22.64 2.97
CA LEU A 84 3.55 22.29 4.07
C LEU A 84 2.78 21.99 5.36
N ALA A 85 1.79 22.79 5.70
CA ALA A 85 0.99 22.59 6.91
C ALA A 85 0.08 21.34 6.81
N ALA A 86 -0.59 21.15 5.67
CA ALA A 86 -1.55 20.06 5.49
C ALA A 86 -0.88 18.69 5.32
N GLU A 87 0.21 18.62 4.56
CA GLU A 87 0.83 17.35 4.23
C GLU A 87 1.94 16.92 5.19
N TYR A 88 2.69 17.89 5.73
CA TYR A 88 3.88 17.61 6.55
C TYR A 88 3.78 18.14 7.98
N GLN A 89 2.67 18.81 8.34
CA GLN A 89 2.46 19.49 9.64
C GLN A 89 3.53 20.55 9.96
N LEU A 90 4.14 21.13 8.92
CA LEU A 90 5.12 22.19 9.03
C LEU A 90 4.42 23.55 8.85
N GLN A 91 4.22 24.26 9.96
CA GLN A 91 3.66 25.62 9.94
C GLN A 91 4.81 26.63 9.82
N LEU A 92 5.10 27.06 8.59
CA LEU A 92 6.22 27.94 8.30
C LEU A 92 5.68 29.30 7.79
N PRO A 93 6.15 30.43 8.34
CA PRO A 93 5.75 31.75 7.89
C PRO A 93 6.60 32.18 6.67
N VAL A 94 6.43 31.50 5.55
CA VAL A 94 7.25 31.70 4.34
C VAL A 94 7.05 33.10 3.75
N GLN A 95 5.81 33.61 3.81
CA GLN A 95 5.51 34.99 3.39
C GLN A 95 6.27 36.02 4.23
N GLU A 96 6.33 35.83 5.56
CA GLU A 96 7.10 36.75 6.41
C GLU A 96 8.60 36.73 6.13
N TRP A 97 9.14 35.61 5.68
CA TRP A 97 10.55 35.53 5.28
C TRP A 97 10.81 36.36 4.04
N LEU A 98 9.92 36.27 3.05
CA LEU A 98 10.00 37.07 1.83
C LEU A 98 9.89 38.58 2.12
N ASP A 99 8.96 38.98 3.00
CA ASP A 99 8.75 40.38 3.36
C ASP A 99 9.95 40.98 4.14
N LYS A 100 10.70 40.15 4.88
CA LYS A 100 11.87 40.60 5.67
C LYS A 100 13.17 40.61 4.88
N GLU A 101 13.30 39.74 3.90
CA GLU A 101 14.54 39.52 3.17
C GLU A 101 14.25 39.63 1.66
N SER A 102 14.39 40.83 1.10
CA SER A 102 14.10 41.12 -0.33
C SER A 102 15.09 40.45 -1.33
N ASP A 103 16.08 39.72 -0.86
CA ASP A 103 17.12 39.07 -1.68
C ASP A 103 17.07 37.54 -1.56
N LEU A 104 15.91 36.99 -1.14
CA LEU A 104 15.71 35.55 -1.02
C LEU A 104 15.49 34.94 -2.42
N HIS A 105 16.52 34.21 -2.89
CA HIS A 105 16.41 33.38 -4.08
C HIS A 105 15.80 32.00 -3.76
N GLU A 106 15.25 31.34 -4.76
CA GLU A 106 14.65 29.99 -4.68
C GLU A 106 15.50 29.02 -3.85
N GLU A 107 16.80 28.95 -4.09
CA GLU A 107 17.71 28.03 -3.37
C GLU A 107 17.77 28.31 -1.86
N ASN A 108 17.63 29.55 -1.44
CA ASN A 108 17.60 29.93 -0.02
C ASN A 108 16.31 29.44 0.67
N PHE A 109 15.16 29.45 -0.02
CA PHE A 109 13.93 28.86 0.47
C PHE A 109 14.05 27.36 0.70
N HIS A 110 14.63 26.62 -0.26
CA HIS A 110 14.86 25.19 -0.12
C HIS A 110 15.67 24.87 1.12
N GLN A 111 16.81 25.54 1.27
CA GLN A 111 17.74 25.29 2.39
C GLN A 111 17.08 25.63 3.72
N ARG A 112 16.34 26.75 3.79
CA ARG A 112 15.67 27.19 5.02
C ARG A 112 14.52 26.24 5.42
N ILE A 113 13.67 25.85 4.48
CA ILE A 113 12.58 24.91 4.72
C ILE A 113 13.15 23.55 5.13
N ALA A 114 14.18 23.04 4.44
CA ALA A 114 14.86 21.79 4.78
C ALA A 114 15.50 21.85 6.17
N GLY A 115 16.10 23.00 6.55
CA GLY A 115 16.68 23.23 7.87
C GLY A 115 15.63 23.16 8.98
N VAL A 116 14.52 23.89 8.85
CA VAL A 116 13.43 23.87 9.84
C VAL A 116 12.78 22.47 9.92
N ALA A 117 12.58 21.81 8.80
CA ALA A 117 12.08 20.43 8.80
C ALA A 117 13.04 19.45 9.49
N HIS A 118 14.35 19.67 9.35
CA HIS A 118 15.37 18.88 10.06
C HIS A 118 15.32 19.12 11.57
N GLU A 119 15.25 20.38 12.02
CA GLU A 119 15.13 20.73 13.44
C GLU A 119 13.84 20.15 14.05
N TYR A 120 12.71 20.29 13.35
CA TYR A 120 11.44 19.71 13.77
C TYR A 120 11.51 18.18 13.94
N TYR A 121 12.15 17.50 13.00
CA TYR A 121 12.34 16.06 13.04
C TYR A 121 13.32 15.65 14.15
N SER A 122 14.44 16.35 14.31
CA SER A 122 15.41 16.11 15.39
C SER A 122 14.78 16.23 16.78
N GLY A 123 13.89 17.20 16.96
CA GLY A 123 13.12 17.30 18.20
C GLY A 123 12.24 16.07 18.49
N LYS A 124 11.73 15.41 17.46
CA LYS A 124 11.01 14.13 17.63
C LYS A 124 11.96 12.99 18.00
N VAL A 125 13.12 12.92 17.35
CA VAL A 125 14.16 11.91 17.65
C VAL A 125 14.60 12.01 19.11
N ASP A 126 14.80 13.24 19.62
CA ASP A 126 15.19 13.49 21.01
C ASP A 126 14.13 13.05 22.03
N GLN A 127 12.85 13.17 21.67
CA GLN A 127 11.73 12.75 22.53
C GLN A 127 11.58 11.23 22.64
N VAL A 128 11.81 10.50 21.55
CA VAL A 128 11.60 9.04 21.48
C VAL A 128 12.87 8.26 21.79
N GLY A 129 14.00 8.86 21.49
CA GLY A 129 15.31 8.22 21.52
C GLY A 129 15.70 7.64 20.15
N VAL A 130 16.97 7.83 19.83
CA VAL A 130 17.58 7.52 18.51
C VAL A 130 17.30 6.08 18.06
N ASN A 131 17.51 5.11 18.97
CA ASN A 131 17.38 3.69 18.61
C ASN A 131 15.96 3.30 18.19
N ILE A 132 14.95 3.85 18.88
CA ILE A 132 13.53 3.57 18.59
C ILE A 132 13.17 4.23 17.26
N MET A 133 13.65 5.46 17.03
CA MET A 133 13.39 6.17 15.79
C MET A 133 14.01 5.46 14.58
N HIS A 134 15.26 4.99 14.67
CA HIS A 134 15.90 4.23 13.59
C HIS A 134 15.16 2.91 13.26
N GLN A 135 14.61 2.23 14.28
CA GLN A 135 13.77 1.05 14.04
C GLN A 135 12.46 1.43 13.33
N TYR A 136 11.86 2.55 13.72
CA TYR A 136 10.64 3.05 13.09
C TYR A 136 10.87 3.49 11.65
N GLU A 137 11.91 4.28 11.39
CA GLU A 137 12.33 4.70 10.03
C GLU A 137 12.46 3.50 9.10
N ARG A 138 13.20 2.48 9.55
CA ARG A 138 13.40 1.25 8.79
C ARG A 138 12.12 0.47 8.55
N ALA A 139 11.25 0.38 9.55
CA ALA A 139 9.96 -0.30 9.42
C ALA A 139 9.05 0.41 8.41
N VAL A 140 8.96 1.74 8.47
CA VAL A 140 8.18 2.56 7.53
C VAL A 140 8.73 2.42 6.11
N MET A 141 10.06 2.52 5.92
CA MET A 141 10.69 2.33 4.61
C MET A 141 10.39 0.97 4.01
N LEU A 142 10.55 -0.12 4.78
CA LEU A 142 10.26 -1.48 4.32
C LEU A 142 8.79 -1.65 3.97
N GLN A 143 7.89 -1.15 4.79
CA GLN A 143 6.45 -1.25 4.55
C GLN A 143 6.03 -0.49 3.29
N SER A 144 6.49 0.74 3.12
CA SER A 144 6.19 1.55 1.94
C SER A 144 6.78 0.91 0.68
N LEU A 145 8.06 0.47 0.72
CA LEU A 145 8.70 -0.23 -0.40
C LEU A 145 7.92 -1.48 -0.82
N ASP A 146 7.53 -2.33 0.13
CA ASP A 146 6.82 -3.59 -0.14
C ASP A 146 5.40 -3.34 -0.68
N THR A 147 4.74 -2.26 -0.26
CA THR A 147 3.39 -1.90 -0.71
C THR A 147 3.42 -1.36 -2.14
N HIS A 148 4.24 -0.33 -2.39
CA HIS A 148 4.34 0.28 -3.71
C HIS A 148 4.91 -0.68 -4.76
N TRP A 149 5.86 -1.54 -4.38
CA TRP A 149 6.36 -2.58 -5.28
C TRP A 149 5.26 -3.54 -5.74
N ARG A 150 4.37 -3.95 -4.84
CA ARG A 150 3.24 -4.83 -5.19
C ARG A 150 2.26 -4.14 -6.14
N GLU A 151 1.96 -2.87 -5.89
CA GLU A 151 1.10 -2.06 -6.75
C GLU A 151 1.73 -1.82 -8.13
N HIS A 152 3.04 -1.57 -8.16
CA HIS A 152 3.80 -1.41 -9.39
C HIS A 152 3.78 -2.67 -10.26
N LEU A 153 3.92 -3.86 -9.66
CA LEU A 153 3.79 -5.11 -10.40
C LEU A 153 2.41 -5.27 -11.04
N ALA A 154 1.35 -4.87 -10.35
CA ALA A 154 0.00 -4.86 -10.91
C ALA A 154 -0.13 -3.83 -12.06
N ALA A 155 0.47 -2.64 -11.92
CA ALA A 155 0.50 -1.62 -12.97
C ALA A 155 1.26 -2.10 -14.21
N LEU A 156 2.39 -2.79 -14.05
CA LEU A 156 3.14 -3.40 -15.16
C LEU A 156 2.32 -4.48 -15.89
N ASP A 157 1.53 -5.26 -15.16
CA ASP A 157 0.66 -6.26 -15.78
C ASP A 157 -0.46 -5.60 -16.60
N HIS A 158 -1.07 -4.55 -16.09
CA HIS A 158 -2.03 -3.73 -16.84
C HIS A 158 -1.40 -3.10 -18.07
N LEU A 159 -0.21 -2.52 -17.96
CA LEU A 159 0.53 -1.97 -19.09
C LEU A 159 0.78 -3.03 -20.16
N ARG A 160 1.22 -4.24 -19.75
CA ARG A 160 1.47 -5.37 -20.66
C ARG A 160 0.23 -5.79 -21.45
N GLN A 161 -0.94 -5.81 -20.79
CA GLN A 161 -2.20 -6.17 -21.43
C GLN A 161 -2.60 -5.17 -22.53
N GLY A 162 -2.34 -3.87 -22.30
CA GLY A 162 -2.75 -2.79 -23.21
C GLY A 162 -1.72 -2.35 -24.25
N ILE A 163 -0.45 -2.71 -24.09
CA ILE A 163 0.66 -2.12 -24.85
C ILE A 163 0.60 -2.42 -26.36
N HIS A 164 0.04 -3.57 -26.76
CA HIS A 164 -0.08 -3.93 -28.16
C HIS A 164 -0.94 -2.96 -28.97
N LEU A 165 -1.87 -2.22 -28.32
CA LEU A 165 -2.69 -1.20 -28.93
C LEU A 165 -1.86 -0.01 -29.46
N ARG A 166 -0.65 0.22 -28.90
CA ARG A 166 0.30 1.24 -29.40
C ARG A 166 0.74 0.98 -30.83
N GLY A 167 0.67 -0.30 -31.30
CA GLY A 167 0.95 -0.68 -32.67
C GLY A 167 0.03 0.00 -33.70
N TYR A 168 -1.22 0.33 -33.34
CA TYR A 168 -2.14 1.06 -34.23
C TYR A 168 -1.65 2.49 -34.49
N ALA A 169 -0.89 3.09 -33.56
CA ALA A 169 -0.26 4.38 -33.72
C ALA A 169 1.13 4.29 -34.37
N GLN A 170 1.46 3.19 -35.06
CA GLN A 170 2.74 2.93 -35.69
C GLN A 170 3.96 2.95 -34.75
N LYS A 171 3.73 2.81 -33.44
CA LYS A 171 4.79 2.72 -32.44
C LYS A 171 5.18 1.26 -32.22
N ASN A 172 6.45 1.03 -31.86
CA ASN A 172 6.91 -0.30 -31.49
C ASN A 172 6.46 -0.63 -30.06
N PRO A 173 5.54 -1.60 -29.86
CA PRO A 173 4.99 -1.89 -28.53
C PRO A 173 6.05 -2.24 -27.48
N LYS A 174 7.15 -2.91 -27.88
CA LYS A 174 8.22 -3.28 -26.95
C LYS A 174 9.00 -2.06 -26.44
N GLN A 175 9.28 -1.11 -27.32
CA GLN A 175 9.98 0.13 -26.93
C GLN A 175 9.09 1.01 -26.05
N GLU A 176 7.81 1.13 -26.42
CA GLU A 176 6.84 1.87 -25.61
C GLU A 176 6.66 1.22 -24.23
N TYR A 177 6.60 -0.11 -24.16
CA TYR A 177 6.52 -0.81 -22.88
C TYR A 177 7.74 -0.49 -21.98
N LYS A 178 8.95 -0.58 -22.52
CA LYS A 178 10.16 -0.27 -21.75
C LYS A 178 10.16 1.18 -21.25
N ARG A 179 9.74 2.12 -22.07
CA ARG A 179 9.65 3.53 -21.72
C ARG A 179 8.60 3.77 -20.62
N GLU A 180 7.37 3.31 -20.86
CA GLU A 180 6.26 3.50 -19.92
C GLU A 180 6.53 2.74 -18.59
N ALA A 181 7.13 1.55 -18.63
CA ALA A 181 7.52 0.80 -17.43
C ALA A 181 8.62 1.52 -16.63
N PHE A 182 9.55 2.21 -17.30
CA PHE A 182 10.56 3.04 -16.63
C PHE A 182 9.92 4.27 -15.97
N GLU A 183 9.00 4.95 -16.66
CA GLU A 183 8.25 6.08 -16.13
C GLU A 183 7.43 5.68 -14.89
N LEU A 184 6.73 4.55 -14.93
CA LEU A 184 6.00 3.99 -13.78
C LEU A 184 6.93 3.66 -12.61
N PHE A 185 8.10 3.09 -12.88
CA PHE A 185 9.08 2.75 -11.86
C PHE A 185 9.64 4.00 -11.16
N THR A 186 9.98 5.02 -11.95
CA THR A 186 10.45 6.30 -11.41
C THR A 186 9.38 6.97 -10.56
N ALA A 187 8.13 7.00 -11.04
CA ALA A 187 7.00 7.55 -10.28
C ALA A 187 6.81 6.81 -8.95
N MET A 188 6.85 5.47 -8.96
CA MET A 188 6.78 4.66 -7.74
C MET A 188 7.87 5.02 -6.72
N LEU A 189 9.11 5.21 -7.16
CA LEU A 189 10.21 5.59 -6.26
C LEU A 189 9.99 6.97 -5.63
N GLU A 190 9.47 7.93 -6.40
CA GLU A 190 9.13 9.25 -5.88
C GLU A 190 7.92 9.21 -4.93
N GLU A 191 6.93 8.37 -5.19
CA GLU A 191 5.80 8.13 -4.29
C GLU A 191 6.26 7.55 -2.95
N ILE A 192 7.18 6.57 -2.95
CA ILE A 192 7.78 6.00 -1.73
C ILE A 192 8.46 7.10 -0.91
N LYS A 193 9.29 7.94 -1.55
CA LYS A 193 9.98 9.04 -0.86
C LYS A 193 8.99 10.01 -0.22
N THR A 194 7.95 10.37 -0.95
CA THR A 194 6.92 11.31 -0.50
C THR A 194 6.12 10.72 0.66
N GLU A 195 5.68 9.46 0.55
CA GLU A 195 4.92 8.78 1.59
C GLU A 195 5.73 8.62 2.87
N VAL A 196 6.96 8.13 2.77
CA VAL A 196 7.85 7.96 3.93
C VAL A 196 8.12 9.29 4.62
N THR A 197 8.44 10.33 3.84
CA THR A 197 8.67 11.68 4.39
C THR A 197 7.43 12.20 5.13
N LYS A 198 6.25 12.03 4.54
CA LYS A 198 4.98 12.42 5.13
C LYS A 198 4.71 11.68 6.44
N ILE A 199 4.83 10.35 6.45
CA ILE A 199 4.62 9.53 7.65
C ILE A 199 5.57 9.97 8.78
N LEU A 200 6.86 10.11 8.48
CA LEU A 200 7.86 10.45 9.48
C LEU A 200 7.70 11.88 10.04
N LEU A 201 7.30 12.84 9.21
CA LEU A 201 7.03 14.20 9.67
C LEU A 201 5.69 14.34 10.40
N THR A 202 4.68 13.54 10.09
CA THR A 202 3.34 13.64 10.69
C THR A 202 3.15 12.72 11.90
N VAL A 203 4.05 11.75 12.16
CA VAL A 203 3.95 10.86 13.31
C VAL A 203 3.85 11.64 14.62
N GLN A 204 2.84 11.30 15.42
CA GLN A 204 2.64 11.87 16.74
C GLN A 204 3.21 10.94 17.81
N ILE A 205 4.11 11.48 18.61
CA ILE A 205 4.71 10.77 19.72
C ILE A 205 3.75 10.87 20.91
N ARG A 206 3.24 9.73 21.36
CA ARG A 206 2.41 9.67 22.58
C ARG A 206 3.26 9.14 23.74
N SER A 207 3.19 9.79 24.88
CA SER A 207 3.83 9.28 26.10
C SER A 207 3.16 7.98 26.54
N GLU A 208 3.90 7.10 27.26
CA GLU A 208 3.35 5.85 27.81
C GLU A 208 2.05 6.08 28.59
N GLN A 209 1.95 7.16 29.35
CA GLN A 209 0.73 7.55 30.08
C GLN A 209 -0.47 7.80 29.17
N GLN A 210 -0.27 8.32 27.94
CA GLN A 210 -1.34 8.53 26.98
C GLN A 210 -1.73 7.20 26.29
N VAL A 211 -0.78 6.29 26.11
CA VAL A 211 -1.05 4.95 25.57
C VAL A 211 -1.85 4.09 26.56
N GLU A 212 -1.51 4.15 27.85
CA GLU A 212 -2.26 3.47 28.90
C GLU A 212 -3.70 4.01 29.01
N ALA A 213 -3.90 5.32 28.95
CA ALA A 213 -5.24 5.92 28.99
C ALA A 213 -6.11 5.50 27.79
N VAL A 214 -5.52 5.39 26.59
CA VAL A 214 -6.23 4.90 25.39
C VAL A 214 -6.47 3.39 25.46
N ALA A 215 -5.52 2.61 25.99
CA ALA A 215 -5.65 1.18 26.16
C ALA A 215 -6.70 0.83 27.22
N GLU A 216 -6.84 1.64 28.28
CA GLU A 216 -7.94 1.48 29.26
C GLU A 216 -9.31 1.76 28.65
N THR A 217 -9.41 2.71 27.73
CA THR A 217 -10.69 3.04 27.04
C THR A 217 -11.07 1.99 25.99
N GLN A 218 -10.10 1.23 25.46
CA GLN A 218 -10.31 0.20 24.43
C GLN A 218 -10.28 -1.23 24.98
N ARG A 219 -10.22 -1.44 26.30
CA ARG A 219 -10.37 -2.80 26.83
C ARG A 219 -11.76 -3.32 26.45
N PRO A 220 -11.87 -4.34 25.62
CA PRO A 220 -13.17 -4.96 25.36
C PRO A 220 -13.72 -5.45 26.69
N PRO A 221 -15.04 -5.42 26.91
CA PRO A 221 -15.62 -5.94 28.15
C PRO A 221 -15.13 -7.38 28.35
N MET A 222 -14.56 -7.63 29.53
CA MET A 222 -13.86 -8.87 29.91
C MET A 222 -14.85 -10.03 30.06
N ASN A 223 -15.67 -10.33 29.05
CA ASN A 223 -16.54 -11.50 29.05
C ASN A 223 -16.99 -11.91 27.63
N VAL A 224 -16.06 -11.98 26.67
CA VAL A 224 -16.33 -12.66 25.40
C VAL A 224 -15.89 -14.11 25.56
N GLN A 225 -16.79 -14.97 26.03
CA GLN A 225 -16.62 -16.42 25.94
C GLN A 225 -16.86 -16.80 24.48
N TYR A 226 -15.77 -17.11 23.76
CA TYR A 226 -15.84 -17.75 22.45
C TYR A 226 -16.22 -19.22 22.65
N HIS A 227 -17.52 -19.56 22.58
CA HIS A 227 -17.95 -20.94 22.45
C HIS A 227 -17.80 -21.37 20.98
N HIS A 228 -16.78 -22.15 20.69
CA HIS A 228 -16.70 -22.90 19.45
C HIS A 228 -17.63 -24.12 19.58
N ALA A 229 -18.85 -23.98 19.08
CA ALA A 229 -19.87 -25.05 19.07
C ALA A 229 -19.42 -26.36 18.36
N ALA A 230 -18.32 -26.32 17.60
CA ALA A 230 -17.80 -27.50 16.89
C ALA A 230 -16.83 -28.36 17.72
N TYR A 231 -16.43 -27.95 18.94
CA TYR A 231 -15.48 -28.70 19.77
C TYR A 231 -16.13 -29.45 20.93
N GLU A 232 -17.33 -29.05 21.36
CA GLU A 232 -18.08 -29.69 22.41
C GLU A 232 -18.83 -30.96 21.94
N GLU A 233 -19.16 -31.05 20.64
CA GLU A 233 -19.80 -32.22 20.05
C GLU A 233 -18.86 -33.43 19.90
N ALA A 234 -17.56 -33.24 20.01
CA ALA A 234 -16.53 -34.29 19.86
C ALA A 234 -16.08 -34.92 21.20
N LEU A 235 -16.48 -34.37 22.36
CA LEU A 235 -16.03 -34.81 23.67
C LEU A 235 -17.14 -35.16 24.67
N GLY A 236 -18.39 -35.23 24.19
CA GLY A 236 -19.54 -35.47 25.05
C GLY A 236 -20.02 -36.93 25.00
N GLU A 237 -19.32 -37.84 25.64
CA GLU A 237 -19.90 -39.04 26.26
C GLU A 237 -19.25 -39.25 27.61
N GLU A 238 -20.15 -39.47 28.64
CA GLU A 238 -19.93 -39.81 30.08
C GLU A 238 -19.76 -38.57 31.00
N GLU A 239 -20.59 -38.28 32.00
CA GLU A 239 -21.42 -39.05 32.94
C GLU A 239 -22.48 -38.15 33.61
N GLU A 240 -23.44 -38.81 34.22
CA GLU A 240 -24.66 -38.40 34.92
C GLU A 240 -24.49 -37.44 36.13
N GLY A 241 -25.49 -36.61 36.39
CA GLY A 241 -25.93 -36.42 37.78
C GLY A 241 -26.29 -35.00 38.22
N GLY A 242 -27.55 -34.61 38.18
CA GLY A 242 -28.17 -33.94 39.33
C GLY A 242 -28.34 -32.41 39.32
N GLY A 243 -29.60 -31.94 39.19
CA GLY A 243 -30.12 -30.86 40.03
C GLY A 243 -30.39 -29.49 39.46
N SER A 244 -31.63 -29.30 39.02
CA SER A 244 -32.53 -28.12 39.17
C SER A 244 -31.99 -26.70 39.34
N GLN A 245 -32.34 -25.76 38.49
CA GLN A 245 -33.36 -24.69 38.68
C GLN A 245 -33.29 -23.62 37.59
N ASP A 246 -34.48 -23.38 37.04
CA ASP A 246 -34.99 -22.22 36.28
C ASP A 246 -34.16 -20.93 36.24
N GLN A 247 -33.91 -20.44 35.02
CA GLN A 247 -34.18 -19.05 34.64
C GLN A 247 -34.28 -18.92 33.11
N HIS A 248 -35.41 -18.45 32.64
CA HIS A 248 -35.73 -18.11 31.26
C HIS A 248 -34.72 -17.13 30.66
N GLN A 249 -33.95 -17.60 29.68
CA GLN A 249 -33.31 -16.74 28.68
C GLN A 249 -33.71 -17.22 27.29
N GLU A 250 -34.36 -16.32 26.54
CA GLU A 250 -34.72 -16.54 25.14
C GLU A 250 -33.52 -16.92 24.32
N LYS A 251 -33.42 -18.17 23.93
CA LYS A 251 -32.38 -18.68 23.02
C LYS A 251 -32.74 -18.27 21.60
N HIS A 252 -31.99 -17.34 21.02
CA HIS A 252 -31.94 -17.15 19.57
C HIS A 252 -31.56 -18.46 18.91
N GLN A 253 -32.54 -19.15 18.32
CA GLN A 253 -32.28 -20.35 17.54
C GLN A 253 -31.56 -19.96 16.22
N PRO A 254 -30.46 -20.63 15.85
CA PRO A 254 -29.84 -20.43 14.56
C PRO A 254 -30.80 -20.87 13.45
N PHE A 255 -30.87 -20.10 12.35
CA PHE A 255 -31.70 -20.39 11.18
C PHE A 255 -31.26 -21.72 10.55
N VAL A 256 -31.97 -22.78 10.84
CA VAL A 256 -31.79 -24.09 10.21
C VAL A 256 -32.63 -24.15 8.94
N ARG A 257 -31.98 -24.30 7.78
CA ARG A 257 -32.65 -24.52 6.51
C ARG A 257 -33.48 -25.81 6.58
N GLN A 258 -34.82 -25.68 6.52
CA GLN A 258 -35.74 -26.82 6.38
C GLN A 258 -35.67 -27.34 4.93
N GLY A 259 -34.73 -28.24 4.64
CA GLY A 259 -34.61 -28.92 3.35
C GLY A 259 -33.22 -29.39 3.07
N GLY A 260 -33.04 -30.69 2.78
CA GLY A 260 -31.74 -31.26 2.40
C GLY A 260 -31.14 -30.55 1.17
N LYS A 261 -29.82 -30.47 1.10
CA LYS A 261 -29.09 -29.96 -0.09
C LYS A 261 -29.44 -30.83 -1.30
N VAL A 262 -30.11 -30.27 -2.29
CA VAL A 262 -30.41 -30.97 -3.56
C VAL A 262 -29.21 -30.81 -4.49
N GLY A 263 -28.58 -31.91 -4.87
CA GLY A 263 -27.47 -31.95 -5.81
C GLY A 263 -27.92 -31.62 -7.23
N ARG A 264 -27.02 -31.11 -8.05
CA ARG A 264 -27.29 -30.71 -9.44
C ARG A 264 -27.92 -31.83 -10.30
N ASN A 265 -27.62 -33.08 -10.01
CA ASN A 265 -28.09 -34.27 -10.73
C ASN A 265 -29.26 -35.02 -10.03
N ASP A 266 -29.66 -34.57 -8.83
CA ASP A 266 -30.75 -35.18 -8.08
C ASP A 266 -32.12 -34.86 -8.71
N PRO A 267 -33.13 -35.68 -8.47
CA PRO A 267 -34.50 -35.40 -8.93
C PRO A 267 -35.00 -34.08 -8.32
N CYS A 268 -35.62 -33.28 -9.14
CA CYS A 268 -36.10 -31.97 -8.71
C CYS A 268 -37.24 -32.12 -7.65
N PRO A 269 -37.16 -31.43 -6.51
CA PRO A 269 -38.14 -31.55 -5.44
C PRO A 269 -39.58 -31.08 -5.82
N CYS A 270 -39.72 -30.46 -7.00
CA CYS A 270 -41.04 -30.08 -7.53
C CYS A 270 -41.89 -31.25 -8.07
N GLY A 271 -41.36 -32.49 -8.06
CA GLY A 271 -42.09 -33.66 -8.53
C GLY A 271 -42.13 -33.84 -10.06
N SER A 272 -41.40 -33.03 -10.83
CA SER A 272 -41.41 -33.08 -12.30
C SER A 272 -40.70 -34.30 -12.92
N GLY A 273 -40.08 -35.16 -12.13
CA GLY A 273 -39.24 -36.28 -12.61
C GLY A 273 -37.98 -35.91 -13.33
N LYS A 274 -37.69 -34.62 -13.53
CA LYS A 274 -36.45 -34.10 -14.18
C LYS A 274 -35.35 -33.84 -13.18
N LYS A 275 -34.11 -33.95 -13.59
CA LYS A 275 -32.95 -33.59 -12.77
C LYS A 275 -32.98 -32.09 -12.42
N TYR A 276 -32.57 -31.72 -11.23
CA TYR A 276 -32.59 -30.31 -10.74
C TYR A 276 -32.03 -29.32 -11.73
N LYS A 277 -30.88 -29.63 -12.37
CA LYS A 277 -30.24 -28.79 -13.41
C LYS A 277 -31.06 -28.58 -14.68
N GLN A 278 -32.06 -29.43 -14.93
CA GLN A 278 -32.93 -29.35 -16.10
C GLN A 278 -34.32 -28.76 -15.79
N CYS A 279 -34.56 -28.44 -14.51
CA CYS A 279 -35.79 -27.87 -14.01
C CYS A 279 -35.54 -26.53 -13.29
N HIS A 280 -35.56 -26.48 -11.98
CA HIS A 280 -35.38 -25.26 -11.19
C HIS A 280 -33.89 -24.78 -11.07
N GLY A 281 -32.95 -25.60 -11.40
CA GLY A 281 -31.52 -25.26 -11.46
C GLY A 281 -31.01 -24.90 -12.86
N LYS A 282 -31.89 -24.55 -13.80
CA LYS A 282 -31.53 -24.08 -15.15
C LYS A 282 -31.17 -22.60 -15.04
N LEU A 283 -29.90 -22.27 -15.32
CA LEU A 283 -29.47 -20.90 -15.54
C LEU A 283 -30.04 -20.43 -16.88
N SER A 284 -30.92 -19.48 -16.84
CA SER A 284 -31.43 -18.78 -18.03
C SER A 284 -30.39 -17.83 -18.57
#